data_824c054ad5e38c199ec1859f59217823
#
_entry.id   824c054ad5e38c199ec1859f59217823
#
_cell.length_a   1.000
_cell.length_b   1.000
_cell.length_c   1.000
_cell.angle_alpha   90.00
_cell.angle_beta   90.00
_cell.angle_gamma   90.00
#
_symmetry.space_group_name_H-M   'P 1'
#
loop_
_entity.id
_entity.type
_entity.pdbx_description
1 polymer ?
#
loop_
_entity_poly.entity_id
_entity_poly.type
_entity_poly.pdbx_seq_one_letter_code
_entity_poly.pdbx_strand_id
1 'polypeptide(L)'
;ELIVISGMGISNLKSILPALILHFFIGIIFITLANPLIAIFDDRYSNLKYEYIDRVDKFASITKNGLWLKQYNYETNLTSVLYAKSTEKEGKVLNSFMLLEYDDKGAFNGRIDGKKAELQEGYWKMFEIQITPRYGETTYQNNLSYKTNIKPEDISDSLSSPSSISIWRLLTFISFLEELGYSAIDFKMHLYSLISLPFFISALVLLAFCLVQGIKQNDKFSKTIIISLIIIFFLYFISNLLNALGSTSQIHP
;
A
#
# COMPACT_ATOMS: atom_id res chain seq x y z
N GLU A 1 -26.57 23.80 -28.87
CA GLU A 1 -27.34 22.53 -28.73
C GLU A 1 -28.11 22.46 -27.40
N LEU A 2 -27.48 22.76 -26.22
CA LEU A 2 -28.18 22.77 -24.91
C LEU A 2 -29.37 23.75 -24.88
N ILE A 3 -29.29 24.90 -25.54
CA ILE A 3 -30.36 25.89 -25.65
C ILE A 3 -31.54 25.31 -26.42
N VAL A 4 -31.29 24.54 -27.48
CA VAL A 4 -32.34 23.87 -28.27
C VAL A 4 -33.07 22.82 -27.43
N ILE A 5 -32.31 22.00 -26.66
CA ILE A 5 -32.87 20.98 -25.77
C ILE A 5 -33.73 21.61 -24.67
N SER A 6 -33.26 22.72 -24.09
CA SER A 6 -34.04 23.49 -23.11
C SER A 6 -35.31 24.10 -23.73
N GLY A 7 -35.22 24.55 -24.99
CA GLY A 7 -36.39 25.07 -25.76
C GLY A 7 -37.48 24.03 -26.03
N MET A 8 -37.12 22.73 -26.03
CA MET A 8 -38.05 21.60 -26.12
C MET A 8 -38.68 21.21 -24.76
N GLY A 9 -38.45 21.98 -23.71
CA GLY A 9 -39.01 21.74 -22.38
C GLY A 9 -38.29 20.66 -21.56
N ILE A 10 -37.13 20.19 -22.01
CA ILE A 10 -36.31 19.23 -21.26
C ILE A 10 -35.45 20.01 -20.24
N SER A 11 -35.57 19.66 -18.95
CA SER A 11 -34.77 20.29 -17.93
C SER A 11 -33.28 19.98 -18.10
N ASN A 12 -32.42 20.92 -17.78
CA ASN A 12 -30.94 20.79 -17.85
C ASN A 12 -30.44 19.54 -17.11
N LEU A 13 -31.04 19.23 -15.95
CA LEU A 13 -30.70 18.03 -15.18
C LEU A 13 -31.02 16.73 -15.91
N LYS A 14 -32.14 16.69 -16.66
CA LYS A 14 -32.48 15.51 -17.48
C LYS A 14 -31.54 15.35 -18.66
N SER A 15 -31.01 16.43 -19.21
CA SER A 15 -30.05 16.38 -20.32
C SER A 15 -28.70 15.82 -19.93
N ILE A 16 -28.22 16.05 -18.70
CA ILE A 16 -26.91 15.56 -18.22
C ILE A 16 -26.99 14.13 -17.67
N LEU A 17 -28.18 13.66 -17.27
CA LEU A 17 -28.36 12.37 -16.59
C LEU A 17 -27.76 11.17 -17.37
N PRO A 18 -27.94 11.02 -18.68
CA PRO A 18 -27.34 9.93 -19.44
C PRO A 18 -25.80 9.97 -19.39
N ALA A 19 -25.22 11.17 -19.46
CA ALA A 19 -23.77 11.33 -19.38
C ALA A 19 -23.25 10.96 -17.98
N LEU A 20 -23.92 11.36 -16.90
CA LEU A 20 -23.55 10.98 -15.54
C LEU A 20 -23.59 9.47 -15.34
N ILE A 21 -24.66 8.82 -15.77
CA ILE A 21 -24.81 7.37 -15.67
C ILE A 21 -23.70 6.65 -16.46
N LEU A 22 -23.42 7.10 -17.70
CA LEU A 22 -22.36 6.52 -18.52
C LEU A 22 -20.99 6.61 -17.83
N HIS A 23 -20.63 7.79 -17.32
CA HIS A 23 -19.33 7.99 -16.67
C HIS A 23 -19.22 7.24 -15.34
N PHE A 24 -20.31 7.11 -14.59
CA PHE A 24 -20.37 6.27 -13.40
C PHE A 24 -20.06 4.81 -13.74
N PHE A 25 -20.66 4.26 -14.78
CA PHE A 25 -20.36 2.89 -15.23
C PHE A 25 -18.95 2.74 -15.78
N ILE A 26 -18.41 3.75 -16.47
CA ILE A 26 -17.01 3.76 -16.89
C ILE A 26 -16.09 3.67 -15.65
N GLY A 27 -16.38 4.41 -14.58
CA GLY A 27 -15.65 4.31 -13.33
C GLY A 27 -15.70 2.90 -12.71
N ILE A 28 -16.86 2.25 -12.71
CA ILE A 28 -16.99 0.85 -12.24
C ILE A 28 -16.17 -0.10 -13.11
N ILE A 29 -16.24 0.02 -14.44
CA ILE A 29 -15.47 -0.80 -15.37
C ILE A 29 -13.96 -0.60 -15.11
N PHE A 30 -13.53 0.63 -14.88
CA PHE A 30 -12.14 0.92 -14.56
C PHE A 30 -11.67 0.21 -13.29
N ILE A 31 -12.44 0.26 -12.22
CA ILE A 31 -12.11 -0.41 -10.96
C ILE A 31 -12.09 -1.94 -11.13
N THR A 32 -13.06 -2.49 -11.84
CA THR A 32 -13.23 -3.95 -11.93
C THR A 32 -12.31 -4.63 -12.93
N LEU A 33 -11.95 -3.95 -14.03
CA LEU A 33 -11.13 -4.50 -15.10
C LEU A 33 -9.74 -3.88 -15.19
N ALA A 34 -9.65 -2.53 -15.17
CA ALA A 34 -8.37 -1.87 -15.34
C ALA A 34 -7.49 -1.95 -14.09
N ASN A 35 -8.07 -1.77 -12.88
CA ASN A 35 -7.31 -1.85 -11.63
C ASN A 35 -6.58 -3.20 -11.45
N PRO A 36 -7.19 -4.39 -11.66
CA PRO A 36 -6.45 -5.65 -11.58
C PRO A 36 -5.30 -5.78 -12.57
N LEU A 37 -5.45 -5.24 -13.78
CA LEU A 37 -4.35 -5.22 -14.77
C LEU A 37 -3.23 -4.29 -14.32
N ILE A 38 -3.55 -3.09 -13.86
CA ILE A 38 -2.57 -2.13 -13.31
C ILE A 38 -1.82 -2.76 -12.15
N ALA A 39 -2.51 -3.43 -11.23
CA ALA A 39 -1.90 -4.10 -10.09
C ALA A 39 -0.87 -5.17 -10.51
N ILE A 40 -1.17 -5.96 -11.55
CA ILE A 40 -0.21 -6.95 -12.09
C ILE A 40 1.03 -6.26 -12.68
N PHE A 41 0.86 -5.17 -13.43
CA PHE A 41 1.98 -4.43 -13.99
C PHE A 41 2.82 -3.74 -12.93
N ASP A 42 2.19 -3.16 -11.92
CA ASP A 42 2.88 -2.50 -10.81
C ASP A 42 3.68 -3.51 -9.97
N ASP A 43 3.11 -4.68 -9.68
CA ASP A 43 3.84 -5.76 -9.00
C ASP A 43 5.05 -6.25 -9.82
N ARG A 44 4.88 -6.44 -11.12
CA ARG A 44 6.01 -6.81 -12.01
C ARG A 44 7.07 -5.72 -12.07
N TYR A 45 6.66 -4.46 -12.22
CA TYR A 45 7.58 -3.33 -12.22
C TYR A 45 8.38 -3.25 -10.92
N SER A 46 7.71 -3.37 -9.77
CA SER A 46 8.34 -3.35 -8.46
C SER A 46 9.35 -4.49 -8.31
N ASN A 47 9.00 -5.71 -8.73
CA ASN A 47 9.91 -6.85 -8.67
C ASN A 47 11.15 -6.65 -9.56
N LEU A 48 10.97 -6.15 -10.80
CA LEU A 48 12.09 -5.83 -11.70
C LEU A 48 12.96 -4.69 -11.15
N LYS A 49 12.35 -3.68 -10.56
CA LYS A 49 13.07 -2.58 -9.93
C LYS A 49 13.99 -3.07 -8.81
N TYR A 50 13.49 -3.92 -7.91
CA TYR A 50 14.30 -4.51 -6.85
C TYR A 50 15.44 -5.36 -7.41
N GLU A 51 15.18 -6.16 -8.45
CA GLU A 51 16.19 -7.05 -9.04
C GLU A 51 17.31 -6.30 -9.78
N TYR A 52 16.96 -5.27 -10.56
CA TYR A 52 17.92 -4.64 -11.48
C TYR A 52 18.44 -3.27 -11.03
N ILE A 53 17.66 -2.51 -10.28
CA ILE A 53 18.01 -1.14 -9.89
C ILE A 53 18.52 -1.11 -8.46
N ASP A 54 17.73 -1.57 -7.53
CA ASP A 54 18.05 -1.47 -6.11
C ASP A 54 19.05 -2.56 -5.67
N ARG A 55 19.19 -3.63 -6.46
CA ARG A 55 20.05 -4.81 -6.17
C ARG A 55 19.91 -5.33 -4.74
N VAL A 56 18.74 -5.13 -4.17
CA VAL A 56 18.43 -5.48 -2.80
C VAL A 56 17.39 -6.60 -2.87
N ASP A 57 17.75 -7.75 -2.34
CA ASP A 57 16.78 -8.82 -2.11
C ASP A 57 15.65 -8.28 -1.23
N LYS A 58 14.40 -8.61 -1.53
CA LYS A 58 13.27 -8.29 -0.64
C LYS A 58 13.59 -8.85 0.75
N PHE A 59 13.85 -7.97 1.71
CA PHE A 59 14.18 -8.38 3.07
C PHE A 59 12.99 -8.93 3.82
N ALA A 60 11.79 -8.44 3.51
CA ALA A 60 10.58 -8.81 4.19
C ALA A 60 9.53 -9.38 3.23
N SER A 61 8.83 -10.39 3.68
CA SER A 61 7.65 -10.94 3.03
C SER A 61 6.58 -11.25 4.07
N ILE A 62 5.39 -10.74 3.84
CA ILE A 62 4.23 -11.05 4.66
C ILE A 62 3.42 -12.12 3.96
N THR A 63 3.18 -13.23 4.65
CA THR A 63 2.38 -14.35 4.19
C THR A 63 1.25 -14.65 5.17
N LYS A 64 0.26 -15.45 4.77
CA LYS A 64 -0.84 -15.86 5.65
C LYS A 64 -0.39 -16.52 6.97
N ASN A 65 0.87 -16.95 7.04
CA ASN A 65 1.43 -17.63 8.20
C ASN A 65 2.26 -16.70 9.09
N GLY A 66 2.53 -15.47 8.70
CA GLY A 66 3.33 -14.51 9.45
C GLY A 66 4.31 -13.70 8.61
N LEU A 67 5.17 -12.98 9.30
CA LEU A 67 6.24 -12.18 8.72
C LEU A 67 7.49 -13.03 8.55
N TRP A 68 8.13 -12.91 7.39
CA TRP A 68 9.42 -13.50 7.06
C TRP A 68 10.41 -12.39 6.76
N LEU A 69 11.54 -12.38 7.44
CA LEU A 69 12.64 -11.45 7.21
C LEU A 69 13.90 -12.24 6.85
N LYS A 70 14.53 -11.90 5.72
CA LYS A 70 15.81 -12.47 5.31
C LYS A 70 16.89 -11.42 5.48
N GLN A 71 17.99 -11.75 6.13
CA GLN A 71 19.15 -10.86 6.28
C GLN A 71 20.44 -11.62 6.05
N TYR A 72 21.47 -10.91 5.60
CA TYR A 72 22.82 -11.43 5.48
C TYR A 72 23.73 -10.66 6.43
N ASN A 73 24.46 -11.37 7.26
CA ASN A 73 25.43 -10.79 8.18
C ASN A 73 26.83 -10.92 7.57
N TYR A 74 27.40 -9.79 7.15
CA TYR A 74 28.74 -9.74 6.54
C TYR A 74 29.87 -10.04 7.51
N GLU A 75 29.67 -9.92 8.83
CA GLU A 75 30.72 -10.22 9.83
C GLU A 75 30.84 -11.73 10.07
N THR A 76 29.72 -12.44 10.08
CA THR A 76 29.67 -13.88 10.36
C THR A 76 29.55 -14.73 9.10
N ASN A 77 29.35 -14.11 7.93
CA ASN A 77 29.02 -14.77 6.66
C ASN A 77 27.84 -15.74 6.74
N LEU A 78 26.85 -15.40 7.60
CA LEU A 78 25.64 -16.18 7.77
C LEU A 78 24.45 -15.47 7.14
N THR A 79 23.62 -16.26 6.45
CA THR A 79 22.26 -15.84 6.06
C THR A 79 21.33 -16.26 7.15
N SER A 80 20.54 -15.32 7.70
CA SER A 80 19.49 -15.65 8.66
C SER A 80 18.12 -15.34 8.09
N VAL A 81 17.18 -16.24 8.38
CA VAL A 81 15.76 -16.12 8.04
C VAL A 81 14.97 -16.09 9.34
N LEU A 82 14.41 -14.94 9.64
CA LEU A 82 13.61 -14.70 10.82
C LEU A 82 12.13 -14.80 10.44
N TYR A 83 11.43 -15.69 11.09
CA TYR A 83 9.98 -15.83 11.01
C TYR A 83 9.33 -15.31 12.29
N ALA A 84 8.23 -14.58 12.18
CA ALA A 84 7.41 -14.20 13.32
C ALA A 84 5.93 -14.46 13.03
N LYS A 85 5.23 -15.03 14.01
CA LYS A 85 3.80 -15.35 13.89
C LYS A 85 2.94 -14.09 13.87
N SER A 86 3.28 -13.09 14.67
CA SER A 86 2.63 -11.77 14.71
C SER A 86 3.64 -10.69 15.06
N THR A 87 3.26 -9.45 14.78
CA THR A 87 4.11 -8.29 15.04
C THR A 87 3.34 -7.20 15.76
N GLU A 88 4.07 -6.28 16.37
CA GLU A 88 3.55 -5.03 16.93
C GLU A 88 4.43 -3.86 16.50
N LYS A 89 3.88 -2.66 16.57
CA LYS A 89 4.62 -1.42 16.24
C LYS A 89 5.29 -1.48 14.87
N GLU A 90 4.54 -1.88 13.85
CA GLU A 90 5.00 -1.92 12.45
C GLU A 90 6.26 -2.79 12.23
N GLY A 91 6.27 -3.97 12.84
CA GLY A 91 7.39 -4.91 12.70
C GLY A 91 8.57 -4.68 13.65
N LYS A 92 8.53 -3.65 14.52
CA LYS A 92 9.57 -3.41 15.52
C LYS A 92 9.57 -4.42 16.67
N VAL A 93 8.41 -5.03 16.92
CA VAL A 93 8.25 -6.06 17.95
C VAL A 93 7.69 -7.30 17.30
N LEU A 94 8.36 -8.42 17.47
CA LEU A 94 7.98 -9.73 16.94
C LEU A 94 7.54 -10.63 18.07
N ASN A 95 6.42 -11.31 17.90
CA ASN A 95 5.89 -12.27 18.87
C ASN A 95 5.95 -13.68 18.30
N SER A 96 6.36 -14.65 19.13
CA SER A 96 6.54 -16.05 18.75
C SER A 96 7.37 -16.17 17.47
N PHE A 97 8.65 -15.89 17.59
CA PHE A 97 9.57 -15.88 16.47
C PHE A 97 10.46 -17.13 16.41
N MET A 98 10.96 -17.40 15.21
CA MET A 98 11.95 -18.42 14.90
C MET A 98 12.99 -17.81 13.96
N LEU A 99 14.26 -17.90 14.29
CA LEU A 99 15.36 -17.48 13.45
C LEU A 99 16.15 -18.71 13.03
N LEU A 100 16.32 -18.89 11.72
CA LEU A 100 17.12 -19.96 11.12
C LEU A 100 18.41 -19.35 10.56
N GLU A 101 19.53 -19.97 10.85
CA GLU A 101 20.83 -19.58 10.33
C GLU A 101 21.35 -20.58 9.32
N TYR A 102 21.92 -20.07 8.24
CA TYR A 102 22.54 -20.82 7.16
C TYR A 102 23.93 -20.26 6.87
N ASP A 103 24.86 -21.13 6.56
CA ASP A 103 26.20 -20.73 6.11
C ASP A 103 26.19 -20.22 4.65
N ASP A 104 27.37 -19.76 4.18
CA ASP A 104 27.58 -19.26 2.81
C ASP A 104 27.30 -20.30 1.70
N LYS A 105 27.29 -21.59 2.06
CA LYS A 105 26.96 -22.70 1.16
C LYS A 105 25.47 -23.09 1.24
N GLY A 106 24.68 -22.40 2.05
CA GLY A 106 23.26 -22.69 2.26
C GLY A 106 23.00 -23.88 3.20
N ALA A 107 24.02 -24.37 3.93
CA ALA A 107 23.82 -25.43 4.91
C ALA A 107 23.28 -24.84 6.23
N PHE A 108 22.34 -25.56 6.86
CA PHE A 108 21.76 -25.17 8.14
C PHE A 108 22.84 -25.09 9.23
N ASN A 109 22.90 -23.98 9.96
CA ASN A 109 23.86 -23.73 11.02
C ASN A 109 23.23 -23.82 12.42
N GLY A 110 22.03 -23.27 12.58
CA GLY A 110 21.33 -23.28 13.87
C GLY A 110 19.95 -22.67 13.80
N ARG A 111 19.21 -22.81 14.89
CA ARG A 111 17.86 -22.27 15.08
C ARG A 111 17.74 -21.60 16.43
N ILE A 112 17.11 -20.44 16.46
CA ILE A 112 16.78 -19.71 17.69
C ILE A 112 15.26 -19.51 17.69
N ASP A 113 14.59 -20.08 18.69
CA ASP A 113 13.17 -19.85 18.94
C ASP A 113 13.02 -18.92 20.14
N GLY A 114 12.01 -18.05 20.11
CA GLY A 114 11.76 -17.17 21.24
C GLY A 114 10.35 -16.61 21.28
N LYS A 115 9.97 -16.09 22.44
CA LYS A 115 8.64 -15.52 22.60
C LYS A 115 8.53 -14.11 22.05
N LYS A 116 9.55 -13.28 22.23
CA LYS A 116 9.53 -11.88 21.84
C LYS A 116 10.90 -11.41 21.32
N ALA A 117 10.91 -10.63 20.25
CA ALA A 117 12.08 -9.91 19.79
C ALA A 117 11.73 -8.44 19.53
N GLU A 118 12.59 -7.53 19.99
CA GLU A 118 12.45 -6.08 19.80
C GLU A 118 13.60 -5.55 18.94
N LEU A 119 13.28 -4.88 17.86
CA LEU A 119 14.26 -4.24 16.99
C LEU A 119 14.77 -2.94 17.65
N GLN A 120 16.05 -2.88 17.85
CA GLN A 120 16.79 -1.70 18.29
C GLN A 120 17.81 -1.32 17.23
N GLU A 121 18.50 -0.20 17.42
CA GLU A 121 19.52 0.23 16.46
C GLU A 121 20.64 -0.80 16.32
N GLY A 122 20.65 -1.53 15.19
CA GLY A 122 21.67 -2.50 14.84
C GLY A 122 21.55 -3.88 15.45
N TYR A 123 20.51 -4.18 16.25
CA TYR A 123 20.33 -5.52 16.82
C TYR A 123 18.86 -5.83 17.19
N TRP A 124 18.54 -7.13 17.17
CA TRP A 124 17.32 -7.67 17.77
C TRP A 124 17.59 -8.03 19.23
N LYS A 125 16.86 -7.42 20.15
CA LYS A 125 16.82 -7.86 21.54
C LYS A 125 15.77 -8.93 21.70
N MET A 126 16.22 -10.17 21.89
CA MET A 126 15.38 -11.37 21.96
C MET A 126 15.18 -11.80 23.42
N PHE A 127 13.98 -12.29 23.73
CA PHE A 127 13.57 -12.67 25.08
C PHE A 127 13.01 -14.10 25.11
N GLU A 128 13.29 -14.82 26.22
CA GLU A 128 12.87 -16.20 26.45
C GLU A 128 13.19 -17.10 25.25
N ILE A 129 14.49 -17.24 24.97
CA ILE A 129 15.01 -17.91 23.80
C ILE A 129 15.49 -19.33 24.09
N GLN A 130 15.33 -20.16 23.05
CA GLN A 130 15.87 -21.51 22.96
C GLN A 130 16.79 -21.58 21.74
N ILE A 131 18.05 -21.85 21.96
CA ILE A 131 19.07 -21.94 20.90
C ILE A 131 19.35 -23.42 20.64
N THR A 132 19.12 -23.86 19.41
CA THR A 132 19.38 -25.23 18.95
C THR A 132 20.45 -25.17 17.88
N PRO A 133 21.71 -25.49 18.18
CA PRO A 133 22.80 -25.50 17.21
C PRO A 133 22.66 -26.70 16.25
N ARG A 134 23.37 -26.66 15.13
CA ARG A 134 23.44 -27.80 14.20
C ARG A 134 23.94 -29.08 14.87
N TYR A 135 24.91 -28.95 15.76
CA TYR A 135 25.50 -30.02 16.56
C TYR A 135 25.58 -29.58 18.01
N GLY A 136 25.22 -30.45 18.95
CA GLY A 136 25.27 -30.14 20.39
C GLY A 136 23.89 -30.10 21.02
N GLU A 137 23.88 -29.67 22.29
CA GLU A 137 22.66 -29.62 23.09
C GLU A 137 21.95 -28.26 22.97
N THR A 138 20.64 -28.29 23.09
CA THR A 138 19.80 -27.10 23.11
C THR A 138 20.02 -26.32 24.42
N THR A 139 20.23 -25.02 24.32
CA THR A 139 20.41 -24.13 25.47
C THR A 139 19.27 -23.13 25.59
N TYR A 140 18.92 -22.78 26.84
CA TYR A 140 17.89 -21.79 27.15
C TYR A 140 18.53 -20.55 27.73
N GLN A 141 18.14 -19.38 27.26
CA GLN A 141 18.62 -18.08 27.74
C GLN A 141 17.46 -17.11 27.86
N ASN A 142 17.52 -16.22 28.87
CA ASN A 142 16.47 -15.23 29.05
C ASN A 142 16.53 -14.09 28.04
N ASN A 143 17.75 -13.68 27.63
CA ASN A 143 17.97 -12.57 26.72
C ASN A 143 19.14 -12.87 25.78
N LEU A 144 19.02 -12.40 24.54
CA LEU A 144 20.08 -12.41 23.55
C LEU A 144 20.00 -11.12 22.71
N SER A 145 21.15 -10.51 22.43
CA SER A 145 21.26 -9.44 21.44
C SER A 145 21.81 -10.01 20.14
N TYR A 146 20.98 -10.06 19.10
CA TYR A 146 21.34 -10.59 17.79
C TYR A 146 21.55 -9.44 16.81
N LYS A 147 22.76 -9.29 16.27
CA LYS A 147 23.12 -8.21 15.34
C LYS A 147 22.27 -8.29 14.06
N THR A 148 21.79 -7.14 13.59
CA THR A 148 21.02 -7.01 12.36
C THR A 148 21.40 -5.73 11.63
N ASN A 149 21.30 -5.76 10.30
CA ASN A 149 21.43 -4.59 9.44
C ASN A 149 20.06 -4.03 9.03
N ILE A 150 18.97 -4.69 9.44
CA ILE A 150 17.61 -4.30 9.11
C ILE A 150 17.23 -3.08 9.96
N LYS A 151 16.74 -2.04 9.28
CA LYS A 151 16.11 -0.88 9.91
C LYS A 151 14.59 -1.03 9.91
N PRO A 152 13.88 -0.36 10.83
CA PRO A 152 12.41 -0.37 10.81
C PRO A 152 11.79 0.06 9.49
N GLU A 153 12.42 1.05 8.82
CA GLU A 153 11.98 1.56 7.52
C GLU A 153 12.07 0.49 6.43
N ASP A 154 13.12 -0.34 6.44
CA ASP A 154 13.34 -1.40 5.45
C ASP A 154 12.22 -2.45 5.48
N ILE A 155 11.64 -2.70 6.66
CA ILE A 155 10.50 -3.64 6.80
C ILE A 155 9.26 -3.05 6.11
N SER A 156 8.95 -1.78 6.39
CA SER A 156 7.81 -1.09 5.79
C SER A 156 7.96 -0.95 4.27
N ASP A 157 9.15 -0.58 3.80
CA ASP A 157 9.44 -0.38 2.37
C ASP A 157 9.44 -1.70 1.57
N SER A 158 9.70 -2.83 2.23
CA SER A 158 9.65 -4.15 1.61
C SER A 158 8.23 -4.70 1.42
N LEU A 159 7.22 -4.05 2.02
CA LEU A 159 5.83 -4.41 1.81
C LEU A 159 5.40 -4.04 0.40
N SER A 160 4.48 -4.81 -0.16
CA SER A 160 3.89 -4.49 -1.45
C SER A 160 3.22 -3.11 -1.42
N SER A 161 3.42 -2.33 -2.48
CA SER A 161 2.70 -1.07 -2.66
C SER A 161 1.18 -1.32 -2.68
N PRO A 162 0.34 -0.43 -2.11
CA PRO A 162 -1.12 -0.58 -2.21
C PRO A 162 -1.63 -0.69 -3.65
N SER A 163 -0.96 -0.03 -4.60
CA SER A 163 -1.28 -0.07 -6.04
C SER A 163 -1.02 -1.42 -6.70
N SER A 164 -0.11 -2.24 -6.14
CA SER A 164 0.19 -3.58 -6.66
C SER A 164 -0.80 -4.65 -6.23
N ILE A 165 -1.82 -4.28 -5.45
CA ILE A 165 -2.86 -5.21 -4.98
C ILE A 165 -4.18 -4.88 -5.64
N SER A 166 -4.77 -5.83 -6.37
CA SER A 166 -6.06 -5.64 -7.02
C SER A 166 -7.18 -5.45 -6.00
N ILE A 167 -8.21 -4.67 -6.37
CA ILE A 167 -9.36 -4.38 -5.51
C ILE A 167 -10.01 -5.66 -4.94
N TRP A 168 -10.04 -6.72 -5.73
CA TRP A 168 -10.61 -8.02 -5.33
C TRP A 168 -9.91 -8.68 -4.14
N ARG A 169 -8.60 -8.44 -4.01
CA ARG A 169 -7.76 -9.00 -2.93
C ARG A 169 -7.52 -8.01 -1.81
N LEU A 170 -7.77 -6.72 -2.05
CA LEU A 170 -7.38 -5.63 -1.16
C LEU A 170 -8.07 -5.73 0.20
N LEU A 171 -9.38 -6.04 0.24
CA LEU A 171 -10.13 -6.23 1.50
C LEU A 171 -9.56 -7.36 2.35
N THR A 172 -9.30 -8.52 1.73
CA THR A 172 -8.72 -9.67 2.43
C THR A 172 -7.30 -9.37 2.90
N PHE A 173 -6.55 -8.59 2.12
CA PHE A 173 -5.18 -8.22 2.48
C PHE A 173 -5.15 -7.21 3.63
N ILE A 174 -6.07 -6.24 3.68
CA ILE A 174 -6.23 -5.30 4.79
C ILE A 174 -6.50 -6.05 6.09
N SER A 175 -7.52 -6.93 6.13
CA SER A 175 -7.85 -7.73 7.31
C SER A 175 -6.66 -8.57 7.79
N PHE A 176 -5.91 -9.10 6.83
CA PHE A 176 -4.74 -9.89 7.10
C PHE A 176 -3.59 -9.08 7.72
N LEU A 177 -3.31 -7.86 7.24
CA LEU A 177 -2.32 -6.96 7.83
C LEU A 177 -2.69 -6.60 9.28
N GLU A 178 -3.96 -6.28 9.52
CA GLU A 178 -4.47 -5.96 10.85
C GLU A 178 -4.35 -7.12 11.83
N GLU A 179 -4.62 -8.35 11.37
CA GLU A 179 -4.45 -9.57 12.18
C GLU A 179 -2.99 -9.80 12.57
N LEU A 180 -2.04 -9.42 11.72
CA LEU A 180 -0.62 -9.47 12.00
C LEU A 180 -0.10 -8.31 12.85
N GLY A 181 -0.93 -7.30 13.15
CA GLY A 181 -0.54 -6.11 13.92
C GLY A 181 0.17 -5.02 13.10
N TYR A 182 0.04 -5.06 11.77
CA TYR A 182 0.53 -3.99 10.90
C TYR A 182 -0.52 -2.90 10.67
N SER A 183 -0.07 -1.67 10.47
CA SER A 183 -0.94 -0.59 10.01
C SER A 183 -1.39 -0.86 8.57
N ALA A 184 -2.71 -0.95 8.37
CA ALA A 184 -3.30 -1.11 7.04
C ALA A 184 -3.82 0.22 6.46
N ILE A 185 -3.39 1.37 7.03
CA ILE A 185 -3.94 2.69 6.70
C ILE A 185 -3.77 3.02 5.22
N ASP A 186 -2.59 2.83 4.64
CA ASP A 186 -2.33 3.14 3.24
C ASP A 186 -3.16 2.26 2.29
N PHE A 187 -3.36 0.99 2.66
CA PHE A 187 -4.21 0.07 1.90
C PHE A 187 -5.70 0.45 2.01
N LYS A 188 -6.16 0.89 3.19
CA LYS A 188 -7.52 1.42 3.36
C LYS A 188 -7.73 2.70 2.57
N MET A 189 -6.78 3.63 2.62
CA MET A 189 -6.83 4.86 1.82
C MET A 189 -6.92 4.55 0.33
N HIS A 190 -6.12 3.59 -0.16
CA HIS A 190 -6.18 3.15 -1.55
C HIS A 190 -7.54 2.53 -1.89
N LEU A 191 -8.10 1.70 -1.02
CA LEU A 191 -9.42 1.10 -1.19
C LEU A 191 -10.52 2.17 -1.30
N TYR A 192 -10.53 3.15 -0.38
CA TYR A 192 -11.51 4.24 -0.40
C TYR A 192 -11.35 5.13 -1.63
N SER A 193 -10.12 5.40 -2.05
CA SER A 193 -9.83 6.12 -3.29
C SER A 193 -10.41 5.39 -4.51
N LEU A 194 -10.26 4.07 -4.60
CA LEU A 194 -10.86 3.27 -5.67
C LEU A 194 -12.38 3.32 -5.62
N ILE A 195 -13.01 3.11 -4.46
CA ILE A 195 -14.48 3.12 -4.32
C ILE A 195 -15.05 4.50 -4.66
N SER A 196 -14.36 5.58 -4.30
CA SER A 196 -14.82 6.94 -4.58
C SER A 196 -14.68 7.35 -6.06
N LEU A 197 -13.86 6.67 -6.85
CA LEU A 197 -13.52 7.03 -8.22
C LEU A 197 -14.74 7.18 -9.15
N PRO A 198 -15.75 6.28 -9.20
CA PRO A 198 -16.93 6.46 -10.05
C PRO A 198 -17.74 7.72 -9.70
N PHE A 199 -17.86 8.02 -8.41
CA PHE A 199 -18.52 9.23 -7.92
C PHE A 199 -17.73 10.48 -8.28
N PHE A 200 -16.41 10.44 -8.12
CA PHE A 200 -15.52 11.54 -8.46
C PHE A 200 -15.57 11.88 -9.96
N ILE A 201 -15.49 10.87 -10.85
CA ILE A 201 -15.62 11.09 -12.29
C ILE A 201 -16.98 11.69 -12.64
N SER A 202 -18.06 11.18 -12.05
CA SER A 202 -19.42 11.70 -12.28
C SER A 202 -19.55 13.16 -11.78
N ALA A 203 -18.95 13.48 -10.64
CA ALA A 203 -18.94 14.85 -10.12
C ALA A 203 -18.16 15.81 -11.04
N LEU A 204 -17.04 15.38 -11.62
CA LEU A 204 -16.28 16.18 -12.59
C LEU A 204 -17.11 16.47 -13.86
N VAL A 205 -17.87 15.48 -14.35
CA VAL A 205 -18.76 15.67 -15.51
C VAL A 205 -19.87 16.67 -15.18
N LEU A 206 -20.47 16.58 -13.98
CA LEU A 206 -21.47 17.54 -13.52
C LEU A 206 -20.89 18.95 -13.41
N LEU A 207 -19.70 19.09 -12.85
CA LEU A 207 -19.00 20.36 -12.74
C LEU A 207 -18.72 20.97 -14.11
N ALA A 208 -18.19 20.17 -15.06
CA ALA A 208 -17.96 20.62 -16.42
C ALA A 208 -19.25 21.10 -17.10
N PHE A 209 -20.36 20.39 -16.89
CA PHE A 209 -21.66 20.79 -17.41
C PHE A 209 -22.12 22.13 -16.82
N CYS A 210 -22.00 22.34 -15.51
CA CYS A 210 -22.33 23.60 -14.85
C CYS A 210 -21.51 24.78 -15.38
N LEU A 211 -20.22 24.56 -15.62
CA LEU A 211 -19.33 25.59 -16.18
C LEU A 211 -19.72 25.97 -17.61
N VAL A 212 -20.08 24.97 -18.43
CA VAL A 212 -20.54 25.22 -19.83
C VAL A 212 -21.88 25.97 -19.84
N GLN A 213 -22.81 25.64 -18.95
CA GLN A 213 -24.08 26.37 -18.84
C GLN A 213 -23.94 27.84 -18.41
N GLY A 214 -22.90 28.13 -17.61
CA GLY A 214 -22.61 29.50 -17.18
C GLY A 214 -22.09 30.42 -18.28
N ILE A 215 -21.74 29.89 -19.45
CA ILE A 215 -21.20 30.67 -20.57
C ILE A 215 -22.34 31.45 -21.22
N LYS A 216 -22.32 32.78 -21.09
CA LYS A 216 -23.19 33.67 -21.86
C LYS A 216 -22.66 33.79 -23.29
N GLN A 217 -23.57 34.08 -24.24
CA GLN A 217 -23.29 34.15 -25.67
C GLN A 217 -22.15 35.14 -26.04
N ASN A 218 -21.82 36.09 -25.15
CA ASN A 218 -20.75 37.08 -25.31
C ASN A 218 -19.49 36.79 -24.49
N ASP A 219 -19.44 35.71 -23.71
CA ASP A 219 -18.25 35.38 -22.93
C ASP A 219 -17.19 34.70 -23.79
N LYS A 220 -15.95 35.13 -23.62
CA LYS A 220 -14.83 34.51 -24.34
C LYS A 220 -14.65 33.09 -23.82
N PHE A 221 -14.77 32.08 -24.69
CA PHE A 221 -14.55 30.66 -24.42
C PHE A 221 -13.24 30.38 -23.66
N SER A 222 -12.19 31.20 -23.94
CA SER A 222 -10.91 31.15 -23.24
C SER A 222 -11.02 31.38 -21.72
N LYS A 223 -11.96 32.22 -21.27
CA LYS A 223 -12.19 32.48 -19.84
C LYS A 223 -12.66 31.24 -19.10
N THR A 224 -13.57 30.49 -19.69
CA THR A 224 -14.10 29.25 -19.11
C THR A 224 -13.03 28.16 -19.05
N ILE A 225 -12.18 28.05 -20.07
CA ILE A 225 -11.03 27.12 -20.03
C ILE A 225 -10.10 27.44 -18.87
N ILE A 226 -9.73 28.70 -18.69
CA ILE A 226 -8.85 29.12 -17.58
C ILE A 226 -9.48 28.79 -16.22
N ILE A 227 -10.76 29.11 -16.04
CA ILE A 227 -11.47 28.80 -14.80
C ILE A 227 -11.52 27.30 -14.55
N SER A 228 -11.79 26.49 -15.60
CA SER A 228 -11.81 25.02 -15.50
C SER A 228 -10.45 24.46 -15.08
N LEU A 229 -9.35 24.97 -15.65
CA LEU A 229 -7.98 24.56 -15.30
C LEU A 229 -7.66 24.90 -13.83
N ILE A 230 -8.05 26.06 -13.35
CA ILE A 230 -7.85 26.47 -11.95
C ILE A 230 -8.62 25.53 -11.02
N ILE A 231 -9.88 25.21 -11.33
CA ILE A 231 -10.71 24.32 -10.54
C ILE A 231 -10.13 22.90 -10.50
N ILE A 232 -9.72 22.35 -11.65
CA ILE A 232 -9.10 21.04 -11.75
C ILE A 232 -7.81 20.98 -10.92
N PHE A 233 -6.96 22.00 -11.04
CA PHE A 233 -5.72 22.10 -10.25
C PHE A 233 -6.02 22.13 -8.74
N PHE A 234 -7.01 22.91 -8.32
CA PHE A 234 -7.41 23.00 -6.92
C PHE A 234 -7.99 21.67 -6.38
N LEU A 235 -8.81 20.98 -7.16
CA LEU A 235 -9.33 19.66 -6.81
C LEU A 235 -8.23 18.62 -6.71
N TYR A 236 -7.28 18.64 -7.64
CA TYR A 236 -6.10 17.77 -7.60
C TYR A 236 -5.25 18.04 -6.36
N PHE A 237 -5.01 19.31 -6.04
CA PHE A 237 -4.25 19.70 -4.84
C PHE A 237 -4.93 19.23 -3.55
N ILE A 238 -6.26 19.46 -3.42
CA ILE A 238 -7.03 18.98 -2.26
C ILE A 238 -6.97 17.45 -2.17
N SER A 239 -7.15 16.75 -3.27
CA SER A 239 -7.09 15.27 -3.28
C SER A 239 -5.74 14.76 -2.77
N ASN A 240 -4.62 15.32 -3.24
CA ASN A 240 -3.29 14.94 -2.76
C ASN A 240 -3.08 15.30 -1.27
N LEU A 241 -3.58 16.47 -0.84
CA LEU A 241 -3.50 16.88 0.55
C LEU A 241 -4.27 15.91 1.47
N LEU A 242 -5.49 15.53 1.08
CA LEU A 242 -6.30 14.57 1.83
C LEU A 242 -5.63 13.19 1.90
N ASN A 243 -5.05 12.73 0.80
CA ASN A 243 -4.29 11.48 0.78
C ASN A 243 -3.07 11.54 1.72
N ALA A 244 -2.30 12.63 1.69
CA ALA A 244 -1.16 12.82 2.58
C ALA A 244 -1.55 12.91 4.06
N LEU A 245 -2.65 13.58 4.39
CA LEU A 245 -3.16 13.66 5.76
C LEU A 245 -3.75 12.33 6.24
N GLY A 246 -4.38 11.58 5.34
CA GLY A 246 -4.92 10.25 5.63
C GLY A 246 -3.82 9.23 5.93
N SER A 247 -2.74 9.21 5.14
CA SER A 247 -1.61 8.30 5.33
C SER A 247 -0.85 8.57 6.64
N THR A 248 -0.86 9.81 7.15
CA THR A 248 -0.24 10.17 8.45
C THR A 248 -1.14 9.91 9.66
N SER A 249 -2.31 9.29 9.49
CA SER A 249 -3.29 9.02 10.57
C SER A 249 -3.82 10.28 11.28
N GLN A 250 -3.61 11.46 10.72
CA GLN A 250 -4.12 12.72 11.29
C GLN A 250 -5.62 12.91 11.02
N ILE A 251 -6.13 12.25 9.99
CA ILE A 251 -7.56 12.20 9.67
C ILE A 251 -7.96 10.74 9.56
N HIS A 252 -9.13 10.39 10.11
CA HIS A 252 -9.67 9.04 9.97
C HIS A 252 -9.99 8.79 8.48
N PRO A 253 -9.55 7.66 7.90
CA PRO A 253 -9.79 7.35 6.50
C PRO A 253 -11.27 7.21 6.15
#